data_7f158e401951c2e44841f0844a44b375
#
_entry.id   7f158e401951c2e44841f0844a44b375
#
_cell.length_a   1.000
_cell.length_b   1.000
_cell.length_c   1.000
_cell.angle_alpha   90.00
_cell.angle_beta   90.00
_cell.angle_gamma   90.00
#
_symmetry.space_group_name_H-M   'P 1'
#
loop_
_entity.id
_entity.type
_entity.pdbx_description
1 polymer ?
#
loop_
_entity_poly.entity_id
_entity_poly.type
_entity_poly.pdbx_seq_one_letter_code
_entity_poly.pdbx_strand_id
1 'polypeptide(L)'
;MKIFYFLFFFLIGLSNLVSAQTKNILFIGNSYTGVNDLPGTFYNLALSAGDTVNYDSSTPGGYTFQMHSTYAPTVSKIYLKPWDYVVLQEQSQLPSFDPTQVAAECYPYARILDSLISDNDSCTHTVFYMTWGRKYGDASNCAAYPPVCTFLGMGQRLRESYLEMGDSNRAEVAPVGMAWRNSVAVDPSLELFQADYSHPSVAGTYLTACVFYATIYRKTPVGLSFINGLAPATATFLQDIAFHTVFDSLSTWNIGEFDPIVNFNYSINNTDVQFTDNSNIGDYHYWDFGDATSSIQKNPFHNYATYGTYSVKKITGYECVYDTLETIITLIPTSVSSLNETEEFSVFPNPANDVLNFHINAKGNKNIEIEIYKMDGSIAFKKSTCANSNDFSINLEELSKGAYFVKCRGEGNSKILKLIKL
;
A
#
# COMPACT_ATOMS: atom_id res chain seq x y z
N MET A 1 30.42 45.44 25.04
CA MET A 1 29.18 44.75 25.35
C MET A 1 28.74 43.99 24.11
N LYS A 2 29.12 42.69 24.02
CA LYS A 2 28.78 41.83 22.86
C LYS A 2 27.47 41.11 23.19
N ILE A 3 26.44 41.35 22.41
CA ILE A 3 25.14 40.71 22.52
C ILE A 3 25.22 39.41 21.68
N PHE A 4 25.12 38.25 22.38
CA PHE A 4 24.98 36.95 21.76
C PHE A 4 23.50 36.69 21.48
N TYR A 5 23.11 36.54 20.20
CA TYR A 5 21.79 36.04 19.82
C TYR A 5 21.83 34.52 19.86
N PHE A 6 21.07 33.91 20.77
CA PHE A 6 20.76 32.48 20.78
C PHE A 6 19.62 32.24 19.80
N LEU A 7 19.90 31.59 18.68
CA LEU A 7 18.89 31.06 17.78
C LEU A 7 18.33 29.76 18.38
N PHE A 8 17.09 29.83 18.86
CA PHE A 8 16.34 28.62 19.26
C PHE A 8 15.78 27.96 18.01
N PHE A 9 16.37 26.84 17.59
CA PHE A 9 15.76 25.95 16.58
C PHE A 9 14.60 25.20 17.24
N PHE A 10 13.38 25.58 16.89
CA PHE A 10 12.18 24.81 17.21
C PHE A 10 12.12 23.63 16.23
N LEU A 11 12.53 22.45 16.67
CA LEU A 11 12.23 21.20 15.97
C LEU A 11 10.71 20.97 16.12
N ILE A 12 9.96 21.31 15.09
CA ILE A 12 8.57 20.86 14.95
C ILE A 12 8.67 19.39 14.55
N GLY A 13 8.54 18.50 15.55
CA GLY A 13 8.32 17.08 15.30
C GLY A 13 7.00 16.96 14.55
N LEU A 14 7.05 16.55 13.28
CA LEU A 14 5.88 16.03 12.57
C LEU A 14 5.46 14.74 13.29
N SER A 15 4.58 14.88 14.29
CA SER A 15 3.79 13.73 14.75
C SER A 15 2.88 13.35 13.59
N ASN A 16 3.12 12.19 12.97
CA ASN A 16 2.13 11.54 12.14
C ASN A 16 0.89 11.33 13.02
N LEU A 17 -0.10 12.19 12.86
CA LEU A 17 -1.41 12.00 13.46
C LEU A 17 -1.99 10.75 12.77
N VAL A 18 -1.85 9.59 13.42
CA VAL A 18 -2.58 8.40 13.03
C VAL A 18 -4.06 8.76 13.20
N SER A 19 -4.73 9.01 12.09
CA SER A 19 -6.17 9.31 12.10
C SER A 19 -6.92 8.12 12.68
N ALA A 20 -7.72 8.35 13.71
CA ALA A 20 -8.64 7.37 14.24
C ALA A 20 -9.62 6.95 13.12
N GLN A 21 -9.74 5.64 12.89
CA GLN A 21 -10.66 5.09 11.89
C GLN A 21 -11.86 4.44 12.59
N THR A 22 -13.05 4.79 12.15
CA THR A 22 -14.27 4.10 12.58
C THR A 22 -14.71 3.15 11.48
N LYS A 23 -14.89 1.87 11.81
CA LYS A 23 -15.35 0.84 10.88
C LYS A 23 -16.65 0.22 11.35
N ASN A 24 -17.57 -0.02 10.40
CA ASN A 24 -18.80 -0.79 10.64
C ASN A 24 -18.55 -2.25 10.28
N ILE A 25 -18.68 -3.17 11.23
CA ILE A 25 -18.31 -4.57 11.04
C ILE A 25 -19.45 -5.49 11.47
N LEU A 26 -19.83 -6.42 10.59
CA LEU A 26 -20.77 -7.48 10.89
C LEU A 26 -20.03 -8.80 11.05
N PHE A 27 -20.26 -9.50 12.18
CA PHE A 27 -19.72 -10.84 12.40
C PHE A 27 -20.82 -11.88 12.17
N ILE A 28 -20.60 -12.78 11.22
CA ILE A 28 -21.47 -13.92 10.91
C ILE A 28 -20.71 -15.19 11.20
N GLY A 29 -21.23 -16.03 12.09
CA GLY A 29 -20.58 -17.26 12.48
C GLY A 29 -21.41 -18.03 13.51
N ASN A 30 -20.74 -18.77 14.36
CA ASN A 30 -21.40 -19.59 15.37
C ASN A 30 -20.76 -19.37 16.76
N SER A 31 -20.77 -20.41 17.60
CA SER A 31 -20.18 -20.33 18.94
C SER A 31 -18.69 -19.97 18.94
N TYR A 32 -17.91 -20.26 17.89
CA TYR A 32 -16.50 -19.86 17.81
C TYR A 32 -16.34 -18.33 17.71
N THR A 33 -17.33 -17.65 17.19
CA THR A 33 -17.40 -16.18 17.16
C THR A 33 -18.11 -15.62 18.39
N GLY A 34 -19.12 -16.32 18.92
CA GLY A 34 -19.95 -15.82 20.04
C GLY A 34 -19.33 -16.01 21.42
N VAL A 35 -18.54 -17.08 21.63
CA VAL A 35 -17.95 -17.42 22.94
C VAL A 35 -16.93 -16.34 23.35
N ASN A 36 -16.95 -15.99 24.65
CA ASN A 36 -16.14 -14.94 25.26
C ASN A 36 -16.33 -13.55 24.63
N ASP A 37 -17.44 -13.33 23.92
CA ASP A 37 -17.75 -12.06 23.24
C ASP A 37 -16.57 -11.59 22.37
N LEU A 38 -16.21 -12.38 21.36
CA LEU A 38 -15.13 -12.03 20.43
C LEU A 38 -15.35 -10.66 19.76
N PRO A 39 -16.56 -10.29 19.26
CA PRO A 39 -16.80 -8.96 18.71
C PRO A 39 -16.53 -7.83 19.71
N GLY A 40 -16.96 -7.97 20.96
CA GLY A 40 -16.67 -7.00 22.03
C GLY A 40 -15.19 -6.97 22.44
N THR A 41 -14.51 -8.12 22.43
CA THR A 41 -13.06 -8.20 22.65
C THR A 41 -12.29 -7.45 21.55
N PHE A 42 -12.68 -7.63 20.30
CA PHE A 42 -12.10 -6.90 19.16
C PHE A 42 -12.39 -5.39 19.24
N TYR A 43 -13.62 -4.99 19.60
CA TYR A 43 -13.98 -3.60 19.82
C TYR A 43 -13.06 -2.93 20.86
N ASN A 44 -12.87 -3.57 22.02
CA ASN A 44 -12.04 -3.04 23.10
C ASN A 44 -10.56 -2.96 22.70
N LEU A 45 -10.09 -3.93 21.93
CA LEU A 45 -8.72 -3.93 21.38
C LEU A 45 -8.51 -2.75 20.42
N ALA A 46 -9.41 -2.55 19.45
CA ALA A 46 -9.37 -1.43 18.52
C ALA A 46 -9.45 -0.08 19.24
N LEU A 47 -10.34 0.04 20.24
CA LEU A 47 -10.48 1.24 21.06
C LEU A 47 -9.16 1.58 21.79
N SER A 48 -8.43 0.57 22.27
CA SER A 48 -7.13 0.77 22.93
C SER A 48 -6.04 1.31 22.00
N ALA A 49 -6.23 1.16 20.68
CA ALA A 49 -5.37 1.72 19.65
C ALA A 49 -5.81 3.11 19.17
N GLY A 50 -6.93 3.63 19.69
CA GLY A 50 -7.55 4.88 19.24
C GLY A 50 -8.47 4.71 18.02
N ASP A 51 -8.69 3.48 17.54
CA ASP A 51 -9.65 3.15 16.50
C ASP A 51 -11.00 2.77 17.10
N THR A 52 -12.09 2.89 16.33
CA THR A 52 -13.43 2.56 16.80
C THR A 52 -14.13 1.57 15.86
N VAL A 53 -14.99 0.74 16.43
CA VAL A 53 -15.79 -0.25 15.71
C VAL A 53 -17.26 -0.07 16.07
N ASN A 54 -18.12 0.07 15.08
CA ASN A 54 -19.55 -0.15 15.23
C ASN A 54 -19.82 -1.57 14.75
N TYR A 55 -20.15 -2.49 15.66
CA TYR A 55 -20.34 -3.87 15.26
C TYR A 55 -21.75 -4.39 15.55
N ASP A 56 -22.12 -5.42 14.82
CA ASP A 56 -23.24 -6.31 15.10
C ASP A 56 -22.81 -7.77 14.83
N SER A 57 -23.58 -8.73 15.28
CA SER A 57 -23.25 -10.14 15.06
C SER A 57 -24.46 -11.02 14.89
N SER A 58 -24.32 -12.11 14.11
CA SER A 58 -25.24 -13.23 14.03
C SER A 58 -24.46 -14.52 14.26
N THR A 59 -24.53 -15.06 15.50
CA THR A 59 -23.68 -16.16 15.96
C THR A 59 -24.42 -17.30 16.63
N PRO A 60 -25.52 -17.84 16.03
CA PRO A 60 -26.22 -18.99 16.59
C PRO A 60 -25.34 -20.22 16.60
N GLY A 61 -25.37 -20.98 17.69
CA GLY A 61 -24.50 -22.14 17.94
C GLY A 61 -24.61 -23.20 16.82
N GLY A 62 -23.46 -23.64 16.30
CA GLY A 62 -23.33 -24.72 15.33
C GLY A 62 -23.77 -24.38 13.90
N TYR A 63 -24.13 -23.14 13.60
CA TYR A 63 -24.57 -22.72 12.26
C TYR A 63 -23.43 -22.84 11.23
N THR A 64 -23.85 -23.26 10.03
CA THR A 64 -23.03 -23.31 8.80
C THR A 64 -23.34 -22.11 7.91
N PHE A 65 -22.52 -21.87 6.89
CA PHE A 65 -22.81 -20.89 5.86
C PHE A 65 -24.14 -21.19 5.15
N GLN A 66 -24.46 -22.47 4.90
CA GLN A 66 -25.74 -22.87 4.34
C GLN A 66 -26.89 -22.39 5.20
N MET A 67 -26.84 -22.58 6.50
CA MET A 67 -27.87 -22.12 7.42
C MET A 67 -27.98 -20.60 7.44
N HIS A 68 -26.86 -19.90 7.49
CA HIS A 68 -26.83 -18.43 7.47
C HIS A 68 -27.40 -17.83 6.19
N SER A 69 -27.18 -18.46 5.03
CA SER A 69 -27.62 -17.95 3.73
C SER A 69 -29.14 -17.80 3.61
N THR A 70 -29.89 -18.51 4.44
CA THR A 70 -31.37 -18.47 4.47
C THR A 70 -31.93 -18.05 5.83
N TYR A 71 -31.10 -17.81 6.82
CA TYR A 71 -31.54 -17.42 8.16
C TYR A 71 -31.94 -15.95 8.20
N ALA A 72 -33.23 -15.68 8.33
CA ALA A 72 -33.75 -14.31 8.25
C ALA A 72 -33.05 -13.29 9.16
N PRO A 73 -32.67 -13.60 10.43
CA PRO A 73 -31.90 -12.65 11.23
C PRO A 73 -30.52 -12.31 10.66
N THR A 74 -29.79 -13.28 10.07
CA THR A 74 -28.51 -13.01 9.41
C THR A 74 -28.71 -12.12 8.19
N VAL A 75 -29.63 -12.52 7.30
CA VAL A 75 -29.91 -11.77 6.06
C VAL A 75 -30.36 -10.34 6.39
N SER A 76 -31.24 -10.17 7.37
CA SER A 76 -31.69 -8.84 7.81
C SER A 76 -30.54 -7.97 8.33
N LYS A 77 -29.52 -8.56 8.98
CA LYS A 77 -28.36 -7.81 9.47
C LYS A 77 -27.41 -7.43 8.34
N ILE A 78 -27.26 -8.28 7.31
CA ILE A 78 -26.50 -7.92 6.11
C ILE A 78 -27.10 -6.66 5.48
N TYR A 79 -28.43 -6.60 5.30
CA TYR A 79 -29.11 -5.47 4.67
C TYR A 79 -29.44 -4.30 5.62
N LEU A 80 -28.99 -4.33 6.89
CA LEU A 80 -29.32 -3.31 7.88
C LEU A 80 -28.73 -1.93 7.55
N LYS A 81 -27.51 -1.92 7.01
CA LYS A 81 -26.73 -0.72 6.66
C LYS A 81 -25.57 -1.12 5.75
N PRO A 82 -24.88 -0.18 5.09
CA PRO A 82 -23.58 -0.45 4.52
C PRO A 82 -22.58 -0.82 5.62
N TRP A 83 -21.83 -1.89 5.38
CA TRP A 83 -20.77 -2.36 6.26
C TRP A 83 -19.41 -2.10 5.61
N ASP A 84 -18.39 -1.75 6.40
CA ASP A 84 -17.03 -1.71 5.87
C ASP A 84 -16.48 -3.12 5.72
N TYR A 85 -16.82 -4.02 6.67
CA TYR A 85 -16.40 -5.42 6.65
C TYR A 85 -17.50 -6.34 7.12
N VAL A 86 -17.59 -7.52 6.49
CA VAL A 86 -18.37 -8.65 7.02
C VAL A 86 -17.44 -9.83 7.21
N VAL A 87 -17.33 -10.29 8.47
CA VAL A 87 -16.50 -11.42 8.86
C VAL A 87 -17.34 -12.69 8.80
N LEU A 88 -16.93 -13.66 7.99
CA LEU A 88 -17.64 -14.93 7.76
C LEU A 88 -16.87 -16.10 8.40
N GLN A 89 -17.50 -16.81 9.35
CA GLN A 89 -16.95 -18.01 9.98
C GLN A 89 -17.87 -19.20 9.75
N GLU A 90 -17.34 -20.22 9.06
CA GLU A 90 -18.03 -21.49 8.82
C GLU A 90 -18.00 -22.39 10.07
N GLN A 91 -18.90 -23.38 10.12
CA GLN A 91 -18.90 -24.42 11.18
C GLN A 91 -17.50 -25.04 11.31
N SER A 92 -17.04 -25.23 12.53
CA SER A 92 -15.64 -25.49 12.88
C SER A 92 -15.01 -26.72 12.23
N GLN A 93 -15.79 -27.72 11.83
CA GLN A 93 -15.30 -28.98 11.23
C GLN A 93 -15.45 -28.99 9.71
N LEU A 94 -16.56 -28.41 9.18
CA LEU A 94 -16.95 -28.57 7.78
C LEU A 94 -15.82 -28.21 6.79
N PRO A 95 -15.09 -27.07 6.92
CA PRO A 95 -14.01 -26.75 6.00
C PRO A 95 -12.78 -27.68 6.14
N SER A 96 -12.73 -28.54 7.17
CA SER A 96 -11.62 -29.50 7.35
C SER A 96 -11.87 -30.87 6.73
N PHE A 97 -13.06 -31.15 6.25
CA PHE A 97 -13.43 -32.45 5.71
C PHE A 97 -12.84 -32.71 4.31
N ASP A 98 -13.27 -33.82 3.71
CA ASP A 98 -12.85 -34.20 2.36
C ASP A 98 -13.11 -33.05 1.37
N PRO A 99 -12.17 -32.74 0.45
CA PRO A 99 -12.32 -31.65 -0.50
C PRO A 99 -13.62 -31.70 -1.33
N THR A 100 -14.10 -32.91 -1.66
CA THR A 100 -15.33 -33.07 -2.40
C THR A 100 -16.55 -32.67 -1.59
N GLN A 101 -16.55 -33.00 -0.30
CA GLN A 101 -17.60 -32.58 0.63
C GLN A 101 -17.57 -31.08 0.85
N VAL A 102 -16.40 -30.51 1.09
CA VAL A 102 -16.25 -29.04 1.28
C VAL A 102 -16.70 -28.28 0.03
N ALA A 103 -16.35 -28.76 -1.16
CA ALA A 103 -16.77 -28.16 -2.42
C ALA A 103 -18.30 -28.19 -2.62
N ALA A 104 -18.98 -29.18 -2.06
CA ALA A 104 -20.43 -29.31 -2.17
C ALA A 104 -21.20 -28.56 -1.06
N GLU A 105 -20.67 -28.56 0.17
CA GLU A 105 -21.42 -28.17 1.36
C GLU A 105 -20.96 -26.83 1.96
N CYS A 106 -19.77 -26.28 1.53
CA CYS A 106 -19.20 -25.07 2.06
C CYS A 106 -19.07 -23.95 1.00
N TYR A 107 -18.33 -24.18 -0.07
CA TYR A 107 -17.99 -23.15 -1.06
C TYR A 107 -19.18 -22.49 -1.75
N PRO A 108 -20.28 -23.20 -2.11
CA PRO A 108 -21.43 -22.55 -2.71
C PRO A 108 -22.09 -21.53 -1.77
N TYR A 109 -22.11 -21.83 -0.48
CA TYR A 109 -22.73 -20.98 0.53
C TYR A 109 -21.84 -19.81 0.97
N ALA A 110 -20.52 -19.99 0.93
CA ALA A 110 -19.59 -18.88 1.05
C ALA A 110 -19.85 -17.83 -0.05
N ARG A 111 -20.00 -18.29 -1.31
CA ARG A 111 -20.32 -17.42 -2.46
C ARG A 111 -21.69 -16.76 -2.34
N ILE A 112 -22.72 -17.50 -1.86
CA ILE A 112 -24.05 -16.93 -1.66
C ILE A 112 -24.00 -15.79 -0.62
N LEU A 113 -23.29 -16.00 0.50
CA LEU A 113 -23.18 -14.96 1.54
C LEU A 113 -22.40 -13.76 1.03
N ASP A 114 -21.30 -13.97 0.33
CA ASP A 114 -20.51 -12.92 -0.30
C ASP A 114 -21.33 -12.11 -1.31
N SER A 115 -22.14 -12.80 -2.14
CA SER A 115 -23.08 -12.13 -3.05
C SER A 115 -24.12 -11.28 -2.33
N LEU A 116 -24.72 -11.77 -1.24
CA LEU A 116 -25.68 -10.99 -0.42
C LEU A 116 -25.02 -9.75 0.19
N ILE A 117 -23.77 -9.84 0.58
CA ILE A 117 -22.98 -8.74 1.11
C ILE A 117 -22.74 -7.70 0.02
N SER A 118 -22.26 -8.12 -1.13
CA SER A 118 -21.99 -7.27 -2.30
C SER A 118 -23.28 -6.65 -2.87
N ASP A 119 -24.39 -7.38 -2.87
CA ASP A 119 -25.70 -6.86 -3.29
C ASP A 119 -26.23 -5.76 -2.35
N ASN A 120 -25.90 -5.82 -1.06
CA ASN A 120 -26.23 -4.75 -0.12
C ASN A 120 -25.37 -3.51 -0.35
N ASP A 121 -24.06 -3.69 -0.46
CA ASP A 121 -23.11 -2.63 -0.73
C ASP A 121 -21.84 -3.24 -1.34
N SER A 122 -21.58 -2.92 -2.61
CA SER A 122 -20.42 -3.39 -3.35
C SER A 122 -19.07 -2.91 -2.78
N CYS A 123 -19.09 -1.95 -1.85
CA CYS A 123 -17.93 -1.45 -1.14
C CYS A 123 -17.59 -2.25 0.13
N THR A 124 -18.45 -3.20 0.51
CA THR A 124 -18.22 -4.02 1.70
C THR A 124 -17.17 -5.11 1.43
N HIS A 125 -16.15 -5.17 2.26
CA HIS A 125 -15.15 -6.24 2.20
C HIS A 125 -15.62 -7.48 2.94
N THR A 126 -15.57 -8.64 2.29
CA THR A 126 -15.72 -9.95 2.94
C THR A 126 -14.38 -10.38 3.53
N VAL A 127 -14.38 -10.84 4.78
CA VAL A 127 -13.23 -11.44 5.46
C VAL A 127 -13.58 -12.83 5.94
N PHE A 128 -12.91 -13.84 5.40
CA PHE A 128 -13.06 -15.20 5.89
C PHE A 128 -12.24 -15.44 7.16
N TYR A 129 -12.92 -15.77 8.22
CA TYR A 129 -12.33 -16.11 9.53
C TYR A 129 -11.84 -17.56 9.52
N MET A 130 -10.57 -17.80 9.19
CA MET A 130 -9.97 -19.13 9.23
C MET A 130 -9.85 -19.62 10.68
N THR A 131 -10.64 -20.64 11.03
CA THR A 131 -10.61 -21.24 12.35
C THR A 131 -9.44 -22.23 12.51
N TRP A 132 -9.33 -22.87 13.65
CA TRP A 132 -8.25 -23.79 14.05
C TRP A 132 -8.72 -25.24 14.15
N GLY A 133 -7.79 -26.19 14.07
CA GLY A 133 -8.05 -27.59 14.35
C GLY A 133 -8.39 -27.80 15.81
N ARG A 134 -9.27 -28.78 16.13
CA ARG A 134 -9.51 -29.22 17.50
C ARG A 134 -8.21 -29.71 18.13
N LYS A 135 -8.02 -29.50 19.43
CA LYS A 135 -6.76 -29.77 20.13
C LYS A 135 -6.20 -31.18 19.89
N TYR A 136 -7.09 -32.18 19.83
CA TYR A 136 -6.74 -33.56 19.59
C TYR A 136 -7.26 -34.11 18.27
N GLY A 137 -7.59 -33.21 17.30
CA GLY A 137 -8.25 -33.56 16.06
C GLY A 137 -9.74 -33.88 16.28
N ASP A 138 -10.35 -34.40 15.21
CA ASP A 138 -11.77 -34.80 15.20
C ASP A 138 -11.90 -36.32 15.27
N ALA A 139 -11.96 -36.86 16.48
CA ALA A 139 -12.06 -38.29 16.74
C ALA A 139 -13.29 -38.92 16.08
N SER A 140 -14.39 -38.17 15.90
CA SER A 140 -15.64 -38.68 15.35
C SER A 140 -15.54 -38.97 13.85
N ASN A 141 -14.75 -38.19 13.14
CA ASN A 141 -14.60 -38.28 11.69
C ASN A 141 -13.23 -38.81 11.24
N CYS A 142 -12.33 -39.03 12.22
CA CYS A 142 -10.96 -39.49 11.99
C CYS A 142 -10.87 -40.81 11.18
N ALA A 143 -11.73 -41.77 11.47
CA ALA A 143 -11.72 -43.05 10.76
C ALA A 143 -12.15 -42.93 9.30
N ALA A 144 -13.05 -42.00 8.99
CA ALA A 144 -13.52 -41.75 7.63
C ALA A 144 -12.57 -40.86 6.83
N TYR A 145 -11.91 -39.89 7.48
CA TYR A 145 -11.00 -38.95 6.84
C TYR A 145 -9.76 -38.69 7.72
N PRO A 146 -8.68 -39.46 7.53
CA PRO A 146 -7.49 -39.43 8.40
C PRO A 146 -6.83 -38.03 8.58
N PRO A 147 -6.86 -37.08 7.64
CA PRO A 147 -6.30 -35.75 7.86
C PRO A 147 -6.84 -35.03 9.10
N VAL A 148 -8.10 -35.28 9.50
CA VAL A 148 -8.69 -34.63 10.68
C VAL A 148 -8.35 -35.29 12.00
N CYS A 149 -7.58 -36.39 12.02
CA CYS A 149 -7.18 -37.10 13.23
C CYS A 149 -6.30 -36.28 14.19
N THR A 150 -5.68 -35.23 13.72
CA THR A 150 -4.74 -34.42 14.51
C THR A 150 -5.03 -32.92 14.39
N PHE A 151 -4.62 -32.16 15.39
CA PHE A 151 -4.66 -30.70 15.37
C PHE A 151 -4.03 -30.12 14.08
N LEU A 152 -2.80 -30.59 13.76
CA LEU A 152 -2.07 -30.09 12.60
C LEU A 152 -2.72 -30.47 11.27
N GLY A 153 -3.17 -31.71 11.13
CA GLY A 153 -3.81 -32.17 9.90
C GLY A 153 -5.15 -31.48 9.66
N MET A 154 -5.98 -31.37 10.71
CA MET A 154 -7.23 -30.62 10.65
C MET A 154 -6.98 -29.14 10.31
N GLY A 155 -5.99 -28.50 10.99
CA GLY A 155 -5.61 -27.12 10.73
C GLY A 155 -5.10 -26.88 9.29
N GLN A 156 -4.38 -27.86 8.71
CA GLN A 156 -3.93 -27.77 7.31
C GLN A 156 -5.11 -27.82 6.35
N ARG A 157 -6.09 -28.69 6.59
CA ARG A 157 -7.31 -28.74 5.78
C ARG A 157 -8.13 -27.46 5.86
N LEU A 158 -8.29 -26.91 7.07
CA LEU A 158 -8.92 -25.61 7.27
C LEU A 158 -8.21 -24.52 6.47
N ARG A 159 -6.88 -24.48 6.54
CA ARG A 159 -6.09 -23.50 5.78
C ARG A 159 -6.36 -23.57 4.27
N GLU A 160 -6.31 -24.77 3.70
CA GLU A 160 -6.55 -25.00 2.27
C GLU A 160 -7.95 -24.53 1.85
N SER A 161 -8.97 -24.89 2.63
CA SER A 161 -10.36 -24.53 2.32
C SER A 161 -10.67 -23.03 2.47
N TYR A 162 -10.09 -22.39 3.49
CA TYR A 162 -10.29 -20.94 3.68
C TYR A 162 -9.54 -20.11 2.66
N LEU A 163 -8.37 -20.55 2.19
CA LEU A 163 -7.68 -19.90 1.08
C LEU A 163 -8.48 -20.02 -0.22
N GLU A 164 -9.02 -21.21 -0.52
CA GLU A 164 -9.89 -21.43 -1.69
C GLU A 164 -11.14 -20.52 -1.64
N MET A 165 -11.75 -20.35 -0.45
CA MET A 165 -12.86 -19.40 -0.30
C MET A 165 -12.41 -17.96 -0.52
N GLY A 166 -11.25 -17.57 0.02
CA GLY A 166 -10.68 -16.25 -0.17
C GLY A 166 -10.44 -15.95 -1.67
N ASP A 167 -9.74 -16.86 -2.36
CA ASP A 167 -9.41 -16.70 -3.78
C ASP A 167 -10.67 -16.67 -4.67
N SER A 168 -11.61 -17.60 -4.41
CA SER A 168 -12.84 -17.73 -5.23
C SER A 168 -13.81 -16.57 -5.08
N ASN A 169 -13.75 -15.83 -3.97
CA ASN A 169 -14.61 -14.68 -3.66
C ASN A 169 -13.84 -13.35 -3.65
N ARG A 170 -12.55 -13.33 -4.04
CA ARG A 170 -11.69 -12.14 -3.98
C ARG A 170 -11.72 -11.47 -2.60
N ALA A 171 -11.67 -12.29 -1.56
CA ALA A 171 -11.84 -11.88 -0.18
C ALA A 171 -10.57 -12.12 0.64
N GLU A 172 -10.39 -11.31 1.66
CA GLU A 172 -9.31 -11.48 2.63
C GLU A 172 -9.56 -12.68 3.54
N VAL A 173 -8.48 -13.31 4.04
CA VAL A 173 -8.54 -14.38 5.03
C VAL A 173 -7.86 -13.91 6.31
N ALA A 174 -8.60 -13.88 7.43
CA ALA A 174 -8.01 -13.67 8.75
C ALA A 174 -7.39 -15.01 9.23
N PRO A 175 -6.05 -15.14 9.29
CA PRO A 175 -5.35 -16.41 9.47
C PRO A 175 -5.29 -16.89 10.93
N VAL A 176 -6.41 -16.87 11.64
CA VAL A 176 -6.46 -17.19 13.09
C VAL A 176 -5.96 -18.59 13.39
N GLY A 177 -6.37 -19.58 12.60
CA GLY A 177 -5.92 -20.96 12.80
C GLY A 177 -4.42 -21.15 12.66
N MET A 178 -3.77 -20.30 11.82
CA MET A 178 -2.30 -20.29 11.73
C MET A 178 -1.68 -19.62 12.95
N ALA A 179 -2.26 -18.54 13.46
CA ALA A 179 -1.80 -17.92 14.70
C ALA A 179 -1.91 -18.90 15.90
N TRP A 180 -2.97 -19.69 15.95
CA TRP A 180 -3.10 -20.76 16.94
C TRP A 180 -2.01 -21.81 16.80
N ARG A 181 -1.74 -22.28 15.55
CA ARG A 181 -0.66 -23.23 15.26
C ARG A 181 0.71 -22.67 15.68
N ASN A 182 0.98 -21.41 15.38
CA ASN A 182 2.23 -20.74 15.72
C ASN A 182 2.37 -20.58 17.25
N SER A 183 1.30 -20.17 17.95
CA SER A 183 1.28 -20.07 19.42
C SER A 183 1.56 -21.41 20.08
N VAL A 184 0.86 -22.46 19.67
CA VAL A 184 1.05 -23.83 20.22
C VAL A 184 2.45 -24.38 19.92
N ALA A 185 3.04 -24.02 18.78
CA ALA A 185 4.40 -24.44 18.42
C ALA A 185 5.48 -23.77 19.27
N VAL A 186 5.28 -22.51 19.69
CA VAL A 186 6.23 -21.75 20.52
C VAL A 186 6.01 -22.01 21.99
N ASP A 187 4.77 -21.98 22.46
CA ASP A 187 4.41 -22.26 23.85
C ASP A 187 3.23 -23.23 23.94
N PRO A 188 3.47 -24.54 23.93
CA PRO A 188 2.43 -25.55 24.06
C PRO A 188 1.75 -25.60 25.46
N SER A 189 2.29 -24.89 26.45
CA SER A 189 1.71 -24.80 27.78
C SER A 189 0.60 -23.77 27.89
N LEU A 190 0.55 -22.80 26.97
CA LEU A 190 -0.49 -21.78 26.91
C LEU A 190 -1.80 -22.41 26.38
N GLU A 191 -2.81 -22.49 27.26
CA GLU A 191 -4.07 -23.07 26.86
C GLU A 191 -4.96 -22.12 26.10
N LEU A 192 -5.11 -22.39 24.81
CA LEU A 192 -5.96 -21.60 23.90
C LEU A 192 -7.39 -22.17 23.82
N PHE A 193 -7.61 -23.39 24.28
CA PHE A 193 -8.88 -24.11 24.20
C PHE A 193 -9.63 -24.06 25.52
N GLN A 194 -10.96 -24.20 25.48
CA GLN A 194 -11.78 -24.57 26.64
C GLN A 194 -11.64 -26.08 26.97
N ALA A 195 -12.30 -26.51 28.04
CA ALA A 195 -12.24 -27.89 28.50
C ALA A 195 -12.80 -28.92 27.47
N ASP A 196 -13.53 -28.46 26.46
CA ASP A 196 -14.03 -29.30 25.36
C ASP A 196 -13.02 -29.49 24.22
N TYR A 197 -11.83 -28.89 24.35
CA TYR A 197 -10.75 -28.97 23.39
C TYR A 197 -11.08 -28.44 21.98
N SER A 198 -12.12 -27.62 21.88
CA SER A 198 -12.69 -27.12 20.64
C SER A 198 -12.89 -25.60 20.69
N HIS A 199 -13.72 -25.09 21.62
CA HIS A 199 -14.02 -23.67 21.77
C HIS A 199 -12.81 -22.88 22.29
N PRO A 200 -12.73 -21.57 22.00
CA PRO A 200 -11.62 -20.75 22.44
C PRO A 200 -11.69 -20.46 23.96
N SER A 201 -10.54 -20.53 24.62
CA SER A 201 -10.35 -19.89 25.92
C SER A 201 -10.35 -18.36 25.79
N VAL A 202 -10.27 -17.66 26.93
CA VAL A 202 -10.08 -16.20 26.91
C VAL A 202 -8.81 -15.81 26.13
N ALA A 203 -7.71 -16.56 26.28
CA ALA A 203 -6.46 -16.33 25.54
C ALA A 203 -6.63 -16.59 24.04
N GLY A 204 -7.35 -17.67 23.66
CA GLY A 204 -7.65 -17.96 22.26
C GLY A 204 -8.51 -16.88 21.62
N THR A 205 -9.53 -16.38 22.33
CA THR A 205 -10.36 -15.26 21.85
C THR A 205 -9.54 -13.97 21.69
N TYR A 206 -8.64 -13.69 22.62
CA TYR A 206 -7.76 -12.53 22.55
C TYR A 206 -6.81 -12.61 21.35
N LEU A 207 -6.18 -13.76 21.11
CA LEU A 207 -5.36 -14.01 19.92
C LEU A 207 -6.16 -13.76 18.64
N THR A 208 -7.39 -14.26 18.58
CA THR A 208 -8.30 -14.03 17.44
C THR A 208 -8.55 -12.55 17.22
N ALA A 209 -8.84 -11.78 18.28
CA ALA A 209 -9.06 -10.35 18.19
C ALA A 209 -7.81 -9.60 17.69
N CYS A 210 -6.60 -10.01 18.12
CA CYS A 210 -5.34 -9.46 17.64
C CYS A 210 -5.13 -9.73 16.13
N VAL A 211 -5.46 -10.95 15.66
CA VAL A 211 -5.38 -11.30 14.24
C VAL A 211 -6.39 -10.46 13.43
N PHE A 212 -7.62 -10.31 13.90
CA PHE A 212 -8.62 -9.46 13.22
C PHE A 212 -8.16 -8.00 13.16
N TYR A 213 -7.56 -7.47 14.23
CA TYR A 213 -7.04 -6.11 14.22
C TYR A 213 -5.93 -5.94 13.17
N ALA A 214 -5.01 -6.89 13.12
CA ALA A 214 -3.93 -6.88 12.13
C ALA A 214 -4.47 -7.03 10.69
N THR A 215 -5.50 -7.84 10.46
CA THR A 215 -6.12 -8.04 9.14
C THR A 215 -6.94 -6.81 8.72
N ILE A 216 -7.90 -6.38 9.54
CA ILE A 216 -8.93 -5.39 9.17
C ILE A 216 -8.39 -3.95 9.19
N TYR A 217 -7.58 -3.61 10.20
CA TYR A 217 -6.97 -2.27 10.29
C TYR A 217 -5.61 -2.18 9.62
N ARG A 218 -4.98 -3.34 9.31
CA ARG A 218 -3.61 -3.42 8.77
C ARG A 218 -2.61 -2.65 9.65
N LYS A 219 -2.85 -2.71 10.97
CA LYS A 219 -2.03 -2.09 12.01
C LYS A 219 -1.50 -3.16 12.95
N THR A 220 -0.33 -2.90 13.53
CA THR A 220 0.26 -3.83 14.51
C THR A 220 -0.58 -3.91 15.78
N PRO A 221 -0.91 -5.11 16.28
CA PRO A 221 -1.51 -5.28 17.61
C PRO A 221 -0.48 -5.19 18.74
N VAL A 222 0.82 -5.19 18.42
CA VAL A 222 1.90 -5.19 19.41
C VAL A 222 1.91 -3.90 20.22
N GLY A 223 1.90 -4.04 21.55
CA GLY A 223 1.94 -2.93 22.48
C GLY A 223 0.58 -2.29 22.77
N LEU A 224 -0.53 -2.84 22.27
CA LEU A 224 -1.87 -2.37 22.61
C LEU A 224 -2.17 -2.64 24.09
N SER A 225 -2.76 -1.67 24.76
CA SER A 225 -2.95 -1.69 26.21
C SER A 225 -4.11 -2.57 26.69
N PHE A 226 -5.09 -2.87 25.83
CA PHE A 226 -6.16 -3.80 26.18
C PHE A 226 -5.65 -5.23 26.14
N ILE A 227 -5.72 -5.94 27.24
CA ILE A 227 -5.17 -7.29 27.42
C ILE A 227 -6.24 -8.33 27.80
N ASN A 228 -7.50 -7.98 27.77
CA ASN A 228 -8.66 -8.86 28.06
C ASN A 228 -8.54 -9.68 29.37
N GLY A 229 -7.96 -9.07 30.42
CA GLY A 229 -7.76 -9.73 31.72
C GLY A 229 -6.62 -10.76 31.75
N LEU A 230 -5.84 -10.91 30.69
CA LEU A 230 -4.67 -11.79 30.65
C LEU A 230 -3.48 -11.18 31.42
N ALA A 231 -2.52 -12.02 31.79
CA ALA A 231 -1.24 -11.53 32.28
C ALA A 231 -0.53 -10.71 31.15
N PRO A 232 0.13 -9.59 31.47
CA PRO A 232 0.77 -8.74 30.47
C PRO A 232 1.73 -9.50 29.53
N ALA A 233 2.54 -10.41 30.07
CA ALA A 233 3.46 -11.22 29.26
C ALA A 233 2.73 -12.13 28.27
N THR A 234 1.61 -12.73 28.70
CA THR A 234 0.76 -13.56 27.81
C THR A 234 0.14 -12.72 26.71
N ALA A 235 -0.39 -11.54 27.03
CA ALA A 235 -0.97 -10.64 26.04
C ALA A 235 0.07 -10.18 25.01
N THR A 236 1.26 -9.75 25.46
CA THR A 236 2.36 -9.38 24.55
C THR A 236 2.76 -10.54 23.64
N PHE A 237 2.92 -11.74 24.17
CA PHE A 237 3.22 -12.94 23.38
C PHE A 237 2.16 -13.18 22.29
N LEU A 238 0.87 -13.09 22.62
CA LEU A 238 -0.21 -13.31 21.65
C LEU A 238 -0.31 -12.18 20.61
N GLN A 239 0.00 -10.94 20.99
CA GLN A 239 0.11 -9.81 20.07
C GLN A 239 1.24 -10.05 19.05
N ASP A 240 2.42 -10.50 19.51
CA ASP A 240 3.56 -10.82 18.64
C ASP A 240 3.22 -11.99 17.69
N ILE A 241 2.61 -13.05 18.19
CA ILE A 241 2.15 -14.17 17.35
C ILE A 241 1.19 -13.69 16.25
N ALA A 242 0.21 -12.85 16.60
CA ALA A 242 -0.73 -12.30 15.63
C ALA A 242 -0.03 -11.43 14.58
N PHE A 243 0.89 -10.55 15.03
CA PHE A 243 1.66 -9.69 14.15
C PHE A 243 2.42 -10.52 13.10
N HIS A 244 3.26 -11.44 13.53
CA HIS A 244 4.06 -12.24 12.61
C HIS A 244 3.21 -13.14 11.72
N THR A 245 2.10 -13.69 12.22
CA THR A 245 1.21 -14.54 11.40
C THR A 245 0.58 -13.75 10.25
N VAL A 246 0.24 -12.50 10.46
CA VAL A 246 -0.42 -11.66 9.44
C VAL A 246 0.61 -10.96 8.56
N PHE A 247 1.54 -10.19 9.16
CA PHE A 247 2.39 -9.27 8.41
C PHE A 247 3.55 -9.94 7.65
N ASP A 248 4.02 -11.10 8.11
CA ASP A 248 5.09 -11.83 7.39
C ASP A 248 4.59 -12.49 6.10
N SER A 249 3.26 -12.51 5.84
CA SER A 249 2.65 -13.24 4.71
C SER A 249 1.33 -12.63 4.23
N LEU A 250 1.22 -11.30 4.13
CA LEU A 250 -0.02 -10.60 3.72
C LEU A 250 -0.63 -11.15 2.44
N SER A 251 0.18 -11.35 1.39
CA SER A 251 -0.28 -11.89 0.10
C SER A 251 -0.83 -13.31 0.19
N THR A 252 -0.33 -14.14 1.12
CA THR A 252 -0.89 -15.48 1.37
C THR A 252 -2.33 -15.43 1.85
N TRP A 253 -2.70 -14.36 2.52
CA TRP A 253 -4.03 -14.16 3.12
C TRP A 253 -4.91 -13.21 2.31
N ASN A 254 -4.51 -12.86 1.11
CA ASN A 254 -5.16 -11.88 0.23
C ASN A 254 -5.32 -10.49 0.87
N ILE A 255 -4.58 -10.20 1.95
CA ILE A 255 -4.68 -8.91 2.64
C ILE A 255 -4.03 -7.83 1.79
N GLY A 256 -4.85 -6.93 1.24
CA GLY A 256 -4.43 -5.89 0.31
C GLY A 256 -4.12 -6.37 -1.11
N GLU A 257 -4.32 -7.66 -1.43
CA GLU A 257 -4.04 -8.21 -2.75
C GLU A 257 -4.95 -7.59 -3.84
N PHE A 258 -6.17 -7.27 -3.45
CA PHE A 258 -7.17 -6.68 -4.34
C PHE A 258 -7.24 -5.16 -4.28
N ASP A 259 -6.34 -4.52 -3.51
CA ASP A 259 -6.25 -3.05 -3.47
C ASP A 259 -5.58 -2.52 -4.74
N PRO A 260 -6.06 -1.41 -5.30
CA PRO A 260 -5.33 -0.73 -6.35
C PRO A 260 -4.00 -0.19 -5.82
N ILE A 261 -2.96 -0.36 -6.61
CA ILE A 261 -1.66 0.30 -6.41
C ILE A 261 -1.45 1.19 -7.62
N VAL A 262 -1.58 2.49 -7.41
CA VAL A 262 -1.46 3.47 -8.48
C VAL A 262 -0.01 3.57 -8.94
N ASN A 263 0.17 3.50 -10.26
CA ASN A 263 1.46 3.75 -10.91
C ASN A 263 1.25 4.28 -12.32
N PHE A 264 2.17 5.10 -12.83
CA PHE A 264 2.14 5.57 -14.19
C PHE A 264 3.51 5.97 -14.71
N ASN A 265 3.64 5.93 -16.03
CA ASN A 265 4.75 6.53 -16.76
C ASN A 265 4.24 7.69 -17.63
N TYR A 266 5.16 8.53 -18.09
CA TYR A 266 4.85 9.59 -19.02
C TYR A 266 5.99 9.80 -20.02
N SER A 267 5.64 10.33 -21.19
CA SER A 267 6.60 10.82 -22.19
C SER A 267 6.28 12.25 -22.55
N ILE A 268 7.34 13.09 -22.66
CA ILE A 268 7.23 14.51 -22.92
C ILE A 268 7.76 14.81 -24.34
N ASN A 269 6.98 15.59 -25.10
CA ASN A 269 7.39 16.17 -26.37
C ASN A 269 7.00 17.66 -26.36
N ASN A 270 7.94 18.53 -26.02
CA ASN A 270 7.71 19.97 -25.77
C ASN A 270 6.70 20.17 -24.61
N THR A 271 5.51 20.68 -24.90
CA THR A 271 4.40 20.87 -23.96
C THR A 271 3.39 19.73 -24.01
N ASP A 272 3.57 18.77 -24.90
CA ASP A 272 2.72 17.60 -25.03
C ASP A 272 3.20 16.49 -24.12
N VAL A 273 2.31 15.90 -23.34
CA VAL A 273 2.61 14.78 -22.45
C VAL A 273 1.61 13.65 -22.69
N GLN A 274 2.16 12.49 -23.02
CA GLN A 274 1.40 11.25 -23.03
C GLN A 274 1.59 10.54 -21.69
N PHE A 275 0.52 10.32 -20.96
CA PHE A 275 0.50 9.53 -19.74
C PHE A 275 0.09 8.09 -20.05
N THR A 276 0.71 7.14 -19.37
CA THR A 276 0.39 5.69 -19.48
C THR A 276 0.19 5.13 -18.08
N ASP A 277 -0.99 4.59 -17.85
CA ASP A 277 -1.35 3.92 -16.60
C ASP A 277 -0.64 2.57 -16.50
N ASN A 278 0.06 2.34 -15.38
CA ASN A 278 0.73 1.10 -15.02
C ASN A 278 0.26 0.57 -13.65
N SER A 279 -0.92 1.00 -13.20
CA SER A 279 -1.52 0.48 -11.96
C SER A 279 -1.80 -1.02 -12.10
N ASN A 280 -1.73 -1.75 -10.99
CA ASN A 280 -1.96 -3.21 -10.97
C ASN A 280 -3.39 -3.58 -11.37
N ILE A 281 -4.39 -2.91 -10.76
CA ILE A 281 -5.84 -3.05 -11.04
C ILE A 281 -6.50 -1.68 -10.99
N GLY A 282 -7.70 -1.56 -11.50
CA GLY A 282 -8.54 -0.37 -11.42
C GLY A 282 -9.40 -0.19 -12.66
N ASP A 283 -10.66 0.18 -12.42
CA ASP A 283 -11.65 0.56 -13.43
C ASP A 283 -12.00 2.06 -13.34
N TYR A 284 -11.67 2.70 -12.24
CA TYR A 284 -11.75 4.14 -12.06
C TYR A 284 -10.38 4.79 -12.26
N HIS A 285 -10.33 5.84 -13.12
CA HIS A 285 -9.15 6.63 -13.39
C HIS A 285 -9.48 8.11 -13.29
N TYR A 286 -8.67 8.86 -12.54
CA TYR A 286 -8.74 10.31 -12.49
C TYR A 286 -7.33 10.90 -12.49
N TRP A 287 -7.14 11.91 -13.35
CA TRP A 287 -5.91 12.66 -13.50
C TRP A 287 -6.18 14.13 -13.24
N ASP A 288 -5.39 14.75 -12.38
CA ASP A 288 -5.24 16.18 -12.25
C ASP A 288 -3.84 16.53 -12.78
N PHE A 289 -3.78 17.34 -13.81
CA PHE A 289 -2.51 17.66 -14.47
C PHE A 289 -1.73 18.80 -13.80
N GLY A 290 -2.29 19.40 -12.73
CA GLY A 290 -1.65 20.48 -11.97
C GLY A 290 -1.71 21.86 -12.66
N ASP A 291 -2.52 21.99 -13.72
CA ASP A 291 -2.79 23.24 -14.45
C ASP A 291 -4.28 23.64 -14.43
N ALA A 292 -5.02 23.12 -13.46
CA ALA A 292 -6.46 23.24 -13.30
C ALA A 292 -7.29 22.44 -14.35
N THR A 293 -6.68 21.54 -15.08
CA THR A 293 -7.36 20.61 -15.98
C THR A 293 -7.25 19.18 -15.49
N SER A 294 -8.15 18.31 -15.94
CA SER A 294 -8.23 16.93 -15.50
C SER A 294 -8.70 15.98 -16.60
N SER A 295 -8.55 14.66 -16.39
CA SER A 295 -9.03 13.62 -17.30
C SER A 295 -9.47 12.37 -16.52
N ILE A 296 -10.44 11.63 -17.08
CA ILE A 296 -10.87 10.31 -16.58
C ILE A 296 -10.43 9.17 -17.52
N GLN A 297 -9.67 9.47 -18.56
CA GLN A 297 -9.16 8.46 -19.47
C GLN A 297 -8.06 7.63 -18.78
N LYS A 298 -7.98 6.35 -19.11
CA LYS A 298 -6.92 5.47 -18.59
C LYS A 298 -5.52 5.96 -18.96
N ASN A 299 -5.32 6.34 -20.22
CA ASN A 299 -4.04 6.80 -20.78
C ASN A 299 -4.23 8.15 -21.47
N PRO A 300 -4.35 9.26 -20.73
CA PRO A 300 -4.64 10.55 -21.35
C PRO A 300 -3.41 11.13 -22.05
N PHE A 301 -3.70 11.84 -23.15
CA PHE A 301 -2.80 12.80 -23.74
C PHE A 301 -3.18 14.20 -23.22
N HIS A 302 -2.18 15.00 -22.82
CA HIS A 302 -2.40 16.34 -22.32
C HIS A 302 -1.40 17.32 -22.93
N ASN A 303 -1.91 18.49 -23.36
CA ASN A 303 -1.10 19.61 -23.86
C ASN A 303 -1.12 20.73 -22.82
N TYR A 304 0.04 21.04 -22.24
CA TYR A 304 0.20 22.15 -21.32
C TYR A 304 0.36 23.47 -22.09
N ALA A 305 -0.29 24.52 -21.61
CA ALA A 305 -0.24 25.84 -22.28
C ALA A 305 1.14 26.48 -22.23
N THR A 306 1.97 26.14 -21.22
CA THR A 306 3.30 26.75 -21.01
C THR A 306 4.31 25.70 -20.55
N TYR A 307 5.59 26.01 -20.76
CA TYR A 307 6.65 25.29 -20.08
C TYR A 307 6.63 25.63 -18.59
N GLY A 308 6.96 24.67 -17.74
CA GLY A 308 6.93 24.85 -16.30
C GLY A 308 7.02 23.55 -15.54
N THR A 309 6.81 23.64 -14.24
CA THR A 309 6.77 22.49 -13.35
C THR A 309 5.32 22.30 -12.87
N TYR A 310 4.81 21.09 -13.00
CA TYR A 310 3.44 20.73 -12.68
C TYR A 310 3.42 19.55 -11.70
N SER A 311 2.55 19.60 -10.69
CA SER A 311 2.27 18.45 -9.82
C SER A 311 1.11 17.68 -10.42
N VAL A 312 1.42 16.53 -11.02
CA VAL A 312 0.42 15.63 -11.61
C VAL A 312 -0.01 14.64 -10.56
N LYS A 313 -1.32 14.58 -10.33
CA LYS A 313 -1.94 13.63 -9.41
C LYS A 313 -2.77 12.62 -10.19
N LYS A 314 -2.50 11.33 -9.97
CA LYS A 314 -3.32 10.24 -10.46
C LYS A 314 -4.04 9.55 -9.31
N ILE A 315 -5.32 9.25 -9.50
CA ILE A 315 -6.11 8.39 -8.64
C ILE A 315 -6.56 7.18 -9.46
N THR A 316 -6.34 6.00 -8.91
CA THR A 316 -6.90 4.75 -9.44
C THR A 316 -7.81 4.16 -8.38
N GLY A 317 -8.97 3.64 -8.78
CA GLY A 317 -9.95 3.02 -7.88
C GLY A 317 -10.40 1.67 -8.40
N TYR A 318 -10.68 0.76 -7.47
CA TYR A 318 -11.29 -0.53 -7.70
C TYR A 318 -12.16 -0.90 -6.50
N GLU A 319 -13.40 -1.32 -6.73
CA GLU A 319 -14.34 -1.73 -5.66
C GLU A 319 -14.34 -0.77 -4.43
N CYS A 320 -14.48 0.54 -4.70
CA CYS A 320 -14.49 1.61 -3.69
C CYS A 320 -13.18 1.82 -2.90
N VAL A 321 -12.13 1.10 -3.20
CA VAL A 321 -10.79 1.37 -2.70
C VAL A 321 -10.06 2.25 -3.70
N TYR A 322 -9.41 3.31 -3.21
CA TYR A 322 -8.70 4.27 -4.05
C TYR A 322 -7.27 4.42 -3.58
N ASP A 323 -6.36 4.49 -4.54
CA ASP A 323 -4.96 4.87 -4.29
C ASP A 323 -4.59 6.09 -5.10
N THR A 324 -3.65 6.88 -4.60
CA THR A 324 -3.28 8.18 -5.16
C THR A 324 -1.76 8.31 -5.25
N LEU A 325 -1.27 8.69 -6.43
CA LEU A 325 0.12 9.02 -6.67
C LEU A 325 0.22 10.47 -7.16
N GLU A 326 1.11 11.25 -6.55
CA GLU A 326 1.46 12.60 -6.98
C GLU A 326 2.91 12.62 -7.45
N THR A 327 3.15 13.18 -8.65
CA THR A 327 4.48 13.23 -9.27
C THR A 327 4.71 14.59 -9.88
N ILE A 328 5.88 15.17 -9.62
CA ILE A 328 6.29 16.43 -10.21
C ILE A 328 6.89 16.14 -11.58
N ILE A 329 6.34 16.79 -12.63
CA ILE A 329 6.90 16.78 -13.97
C ILE A 329 7.40 18.17 -14.33
N THR A 330 8.49 18.26 -15.11
CA THR A 330 9.05 19.54 -15.56
C THR A 330 9.12 19.55 -17.08
N LEU A 331 8.42 20.49 -17.69
CA LEU A 331 8.43 20.72 -19.12
C LEU A 331 9.44 21.82 -19.42
N ILE A 332 10.45 21.50 -20.18
CA ILE A 332 11.47 22.44 -20.65
C ILE A 332 11.44 22.48 -22.17
N PRO A 333 11.70 23.62 -22.78
CA PRO A 333 11.83 23.71 -24.25
C PRO A 333 12.91 22.76 -24.74
N THR A 334 12.55 21.81 -25.58
CA THR A 334 13.53 20.89 -26.22
C THR A 334 14.18 21.48 -27.46
N SER A 335 13.64 22.55 -27.99
CA SER A 335 14.25 23.26 -29.10
C SER A 335 15.14 24.38 -28.59
N VAL A 336 16.45 24.18 -28.65
CA VAL A 336 17.33 25.24 -29.03
C VAL A 336 16.96 25.53 -30.49
N SER A 337 16.35 26.68 -30.79
CA SER A 337 16.20 27.12 -32.17
C SER A 337 17.58 27.00 -32.84
N SER A 338 17.68 26.20 -33.90
CA SER A 338 18.86 26.19 -34.75
C SER A 338 19.01 27.62 -35.28
N LEU A 339 19.85 28.38 -34.61
CA LEU A 339 20.28 29.65 -35.11
C LEU A 339 21.08 29.36 -36.39
N ASN A 340 20.79 30.10 -37.43
CA ASN A 340 21.42 30.02 -38.73
C ASN A 340 22.90 29.62 -38.64
N GLU A 341 23.33 28.69 -39.50
CA GLU A 341 24.63 28.02 -39.60
C GLU A 341 25.81 28.93 -39.95
N THR A 342 26.00 30.06 -39.27
CA THR A 342 27.11 30.98 -39.63
C THR A 342 28.17 31.14 -38.52
N GLU A 343 27.95 30.67 -37.31
CA GLU A 343 28.96 30.65 -36.24
C GLU A 343 28.93 29.34 -35.48
N GLU A 344 29.92 28.47 -35.66
CA GLU A 344 30.10 27.25 -34.92
C GLU A 344 30.79 27.52 -33.57
N PHE A 345 30.03 27.35 -32.45
CA PHE A 345 30.63 27.21 -31.13
C PHE A 345 30.71 25.74 -30.79
N SER A 346 31.90 25.28 -30.42
CA SER A 346 32.07 23.96 -29.82
C SER A 346 32.87 24.04 -28.53
N VAL A 347 32.64 23.05 -27.62
CA VAL A 347 33.38 22.94 -26.35
C VAL A 347 33.94 21.56 -26.20
N PHE A 348 35.17 21.46 -25.69
CA PHE A 348 35.87 20.19 -25.48
C PHE A 348 36.93 20.30 -24.39
N PRO A 349 37.24 19.20 -23.68
CA PRO A 349 36.50 17.94 -23.71
C PRO A 349 35.14 18.05 -23.01
N ASN A 350 34.21 17.17 -23.37
CA ASN A 350 32.95 17.04 -22.68
C ASN A 350 32.59 15.54 -22.62
N PRO A 351 32.70 14.88 -21.45
CA PRO A 351 32.92 15.43 -20.11
C PRO A 351 34.28 16.14 -19.92
N ALA A 352 34.29 17.17 -19.07
CA ALA A 352 35.45 17.97 -18.75
C ALA A 352 35.92 17.77 -17.30
N ASN A 353 37.23 17.78 -17.06
CA ASN A 353 37.82 17.96 -15.76
C ASN A 353 37.91 19.44 -15.40
N ASP A 354 39.09 19.97 -15.17
CA ASP A 354 39.30 21.32 -14.66
C ASP A 354 39.41 22.40 -15.74
N VAL A 355 39.45 22.02 -17.02
CA VAL A 355 39.58 22.95 -18.13
C VAL A 355 38.54 22.64 -19.22
N LEU A 356 37.83 23.65 -19.69
CA LEU A 356 36.95 23.59 -20.82
C LEU A 356 37.47 24.52 -21.93
N ASN A 357 37.73 23.97 -23.10
CA ASN A 357 38.16 24.70 -24.25
C ASN A 357 36.95 25.08 -25.14
N PHE A 358 37.01 26.24 -25.72
CA PHE A 358 36.02 26.76 -26.67
C PHE A 358 36.69 26.91 -28.01
N HIS A 359 36.05 26.43 -29.06
CA HIS A 359 36.39 26.72 -30.43
C HIS A 359 35.26 27.55 -31.03
N ILE A 360 35.60 28.71 -31.62
CA ILE A 360 34.66 29.66 -32.18
C ILE A 360 35.10 29.98 -33.62
N ASN A 361 34.27 29.59 -34.56
CA ASN A 361 34.52 29.94 -35.95
C ASN A 361 33.93 31.36 -36.27
N ALA A 362 34.64 32.39 -35.83
CA ALA A 362 34.18 33.78 -35.99
C ALA A 362 35.20 34.61 -36.74
N LYS A 363 34.73 35.45 -37.69
CA LYS A 363 35.59 36.41 -38.41
C LYS A 363 35.60 37.76 -37.66
N GLY A 364 36.77 38.16 -37.13
CA GLY A 364 37.00 39.47 -36.49
C GLY A 364 37.01 39.45 -34.96
N ASN A 365 37.43 40.58 -34.31
CA ASN A 365 37.41 40.77 -32.86
C ASN A 365 35.96 40.82 -32.37
N LYS A 366 35.53 39.87 -31.56
CA LYS A 366 34.16 39.82 -31.00
C LYS A 366 34.18 39.72 -29.49
N ASN A 367 33.26 40.45 -28.87
CA ASN A 367 32.96 40.29 -27.46
C ASN A 367 32.09 39.04 -27.27
N ILE A 368 32.59 38.12 -26.44
CA ILE A 368 31.92 36.86 -26.13
C ILE A 368 31.60 36.82 -24.64
N GLU A 369 30.37 36.54 -24.34
CA GLU A 369 29.89 36.32 -22.99
C GLU A 369 29.61 34.80 -22.78
N ILE A 370 30.21 34.22 -21.74
CA ILE A 370 30.05 32.84 -21.37
C ILE A 370 29.36 32.80 -20.01
N GLU A 371 28.28 32.08 -19.94
CA GLU A 371 27.55 31.80 -18.70
C GLU A 371 27.37 30.28 -18.53
N ILE A 372 27.71 29.74 -17.33
CA ILE A 372 27.49 28.34 -16.99
C ILE A 372 26.39 28.30 -15.93
N TYR A 373 25.32 27.58 -16.24
CA TYR A 373 24.17 27.43 -15.39
C TYR A 373 24.14 26.05 -14.74
N LYS A 374 23.77 25.99 -13.47
CA LYS A 374 23.39 24.73 -12.80
C LYS A 374 22.04 24.23 -13.35
N MET A 375 21.69 23.01 -12.98
CA MET A 375 20.42 22.40 -13.39
C MET A 375 19.18 23.13 -12.80
N ASP A 376 19.34 23.88 -11.72
CA ASP A 376 18.31 24.72 -11.12
C ASP A 376 18.15 26.10 -11.79
N GLY A 377 18.92 26.37 -12.85
CA GLY A 377 18.91 27.64 -13.58
C GLY A 377 19.75 28.75 -12.95
N SER A 378 20.39 28.53 -11.81
CA SER A 378 21.30 29.49 -11.19
C SER A 378 22.64 29.59 -11.98
N ILE A 379 23.21 30.80 -12.05
CA ILE A 379 24.51 31.02 -12.70
C ILE A 379 25.62 30.52 -11.78
N ALA A 380 26.40 29.54 -12.24
CA ALA A 380 27.55 28.99 -11.56
C ALA A 380 28.87 29.70 -11.97
N PHE A 381 28.94 30.22 -13.19
CA PHE A 381 30.11 30.91 -13.70
C PHE A 381 29.70 31.91 -14.77
N LYS A 382 30.38 33.08 -14.81
CA LYS A 382 30.17 34.09 -15.85
C LYS A 382 31.50 34.73 -16.22
N LYS A 383 31.78 34.84 -17.52
CA LYS A 383 32.99 35.50 -18.05
C LYS A 383 32.67 36.22 -19.36
N SER A 384 33.16 37.45 -19.49
CA SER A 384 33.17 38.18 -20.74
C SER A 384 34.60 38.26 -21.25
N THR A 385 34.83 37.94 -22.48
CA THR A 385 36.17 37.99 -23.14
C THR A 385 36.09 38.53 -24.53
N CYS A 386 37.17 39.19 -24.97
CA CYS A 386 37.33 39.60 -26.35
C CYS A 386 38.16 38.54 -27.07
N ALA A 387 37.55 37.78 -27.98
CA ALA A 387 38.27 36.73 -28.69
C ALA A 387 39.05 37.31 -29.86
N ASN A 388 40.38 37.34 -29.73
CA ASN A 388 41.30 37.63 -30.81
C ASN A 388 41.81 36.36 -31.50
N SER A 389 41.43 35.18 -30.97
CA SER A 389 41.70 33.84 -31.50
C SER A 389 40.43 33.01 -31.55
N ASN A 390 40.42 32.03 -32.44
CA ASN A 390 39.29 31.08 -32.54
C ASN A 390 39.21 30.13 -31.34
N ASP A 391 40.28 30.02 -30.51
CA ASP A 391 40.35 29.11 -29.38
C ASP A 391 40.69 29.87 -28.10
N PHE A 392 40.01 29.53 -27.02
CA PHE A 392 40.32 29.97 -25.66
C PHE A 392 39.82 28.94 -24.64
N SER A 393 40.27 29.04 -23.40
CA SER A 393 39.88 28.11 -22.33
C SER A 393 39.39 28.83 -21.08
N ILE A 394 38.59 28.13 -20.30
CA ILE A 394 38.19 28.54 -18.96
C ILE A 394 38.54 27.45 -17.95
N ASN A 395 38.86 27.87 -16.72
CA ASN A 395 39.06 26.96 -15.58
C ASN A 395 37.72 26.66 -14.95
N LEU A 396 37.49 25.38 -14.65
CA LEU A 396 36.28 24.82 -14.01
C LEU A 396 36.54 24.29 -12.59
N GLU A 397 37.76 24.50 -11.99
CA GLU A 397 38.10 23.97 -10.68
C GLU A 397 37.14 24.36 -9.58
N GLU A 398 36.52 25.53 -9.66
CA GLU A 398 35.54 26.02 -8.70
C GLU A 398 34.16 25.41 -8.88
N LEU A 399 33.90 24.68 -9.97
CA LEU A 399 32.64 24.00 -10.21
C LEU A 399 32.64 22.61 -9.61
N SER A 400 31.60 22.28 -8.85
CA SER A 400 31.40 20.94 -8.35
C SER A 400 31.11 19.95 -9.49
N LYS A 401 31.38 18.66 -9.27
CA LYS A 401 31.03 17.59 -10.22
C LYS A 401 29.56 17.59 -10.49
N GLY A 402 29.16 17.45 -11.76
CA GLY A 402 27.75 17.45 -12.12
C GLY A 402 27.46 17.89 -13.57
N ALA A 403 26.17 18.00 -13.88
CA ALA A 403 25.70 18.48 -15.18
C ALA A 403 25.42 20.00 -15.13
N TYR A 404 25.78 20.67 -16.22
CA TYR A 404 25.63 22.11 -16.38
C TYR A 404 25.18 22.43 -17.80
N PHE A 405 24.67 23.64 -18.00
CA PHE A 405 24.48 24.25 -19.33
C PHE A 405 25.44 25.40 -19.53
N VAL A 406 26.17 25.36 -20.63
CA VAL A 406 27.08 26.43 -21.02
C VAL A 406 26.38 27.25 -22.10
N LYS A 407 26.15 28.54 -21.83
CA LYS A 407 25.59 29.50 -22.77
C LYS A 407 26.71 30.43 -23.26
N CYS A 408 26.93 30.41 -24.53
CA CYS A 408 27.85 31.34 -25.22
C CYS A 408 27.05 32.34 -26.00
N ARG A 409 27.32 33.63 -25.81
CA ARG A 409 26.68 34.75 -26.54
C ARG A 409 27.75 35.56 -27.25
N GLY A 410 27.61 35.73 -28.56
CA GLY A 410 28.35 36.68 -29.40
C GLY A 410 27.44 37.80 -29.92
N GLU A 411 27.93 38.67 -30.84
CA GLU A 411 27.11 39.72 -31.44
C GLU A 411 25.95 39.15 -32.28
N GLY A 412 24.77 39.11 -31.64
CA GLY A 412 23.52 38.72 -32.29
C GLY A 412 23.15 37.22 -32.14
N ASN A 413 24.05 36.37 -31.68
CA ASN A 413 23.79 34.92 -31.59
C ASN A 413 24.11 34.38 -30.19
N SER A 414 23.34 33.37 -29.74
CA SER A 414 23.67 32.62 -28.55
C SER A 414 23.47 31.11 -28.78
N LYS A 415 24.38 30.27 -28.22
CA LYS A 415 24.28 28.80 -28.26
C LYS A 415 24.35 28.26 -26.83
N ILE A 416 23.54 27.26 -26.56
CA ILE A 416 23.57 26.53 -25.28
C ILE A 416 24.05 25.11 -25.55
N LEU A 417 25.03 24.66 -24.76
CA LEU A 417 25.60 23.32 -24.84
C LEU A 417 25.52 22.66 -23.45
N LYS A 418 25.30 21.36 -23.41
CA LYS A 418 25.38 20.57 -22.17
C LYS A 418 26.85 20.32 -21.82
N LEU A 419 27.21 20.49 -20.55
CA LEU A 419 28.53 20.20 -20.01
C LEU A 419 28.41 19.19 -18.88
N ILE A 420 29.26 18.20 -18.87
CA ILE A 420 29.45 17.27 -17.74
C ILE A 420 30.81 17.58 -17.10
N LYS A 421 30.84 18.02 -15.85
CA LYS A 421 32.04 18.21 -15.02
C LYS A 421 32.29 16.91 -14.22
N LEU A 422 33.50 16.34 -14.38
CA LEU A 422 33.94 15.12 -13.71
C LEU A 422 34.56 15.37 -12.33
#